data_37166cde4b0f2012befb3a985bc205c0
#
_entry.id   37166cde4b0f2012befb3a985bc205c0
#
_cell.length_a   1.000
_cell.length_b   1.000
_cell.length_c   1.000
_cell.angle_alpha   90.00
_cell.angle_beta   90.00
_cell.angle_gamma   90.00
#
_symmetry.space_group_name_H-M   'P 1'
#
loop_
_entity.id
_entity.type
_entity.pdbx_description
1 polymer ?
#
loop_
_entity_poly.entity_id
_entity_poly.type
_entity_poly.pdbx_seq_one_letter_code
_entity_poly.pdbx_strand_id
1 'polypeptide(L)'
;MKQKKYNISVEATLEVIGGKWKCVILCHLTHGKKRTSELKRLMPDITQKMLTQQLRELEEDGVINRIVYNQVPPKVEYELSEYGESLEGILSSLCTWGEKHIAKVYGNLDVLEENVLNEHLK
;
A
#
# COMPACT_ATOMS: atom_id res chain seq x y z
N MET A 1 -17.91 10.43 -22.01
CA MET A 1 -17.02 9.63 -21.16
C MET A 1 -17.01 8.19 -21.65
N LYS A 2 -15.84 7.63 -21.87
CA LYS A 2 -15.73 6.24 -22.28
C LYS A 2 -16.08 5.30 -21.15
N GLN A 3 -16.89 4.31 -21.42
CA GLN A 3 -17.09 3.23 -20.47
C GLN A 3 -15.89 2.31 -20.50
N LYS A 4 -15.39 1.97 -19.34
CA LYS A 4 -14.33 0.99 -19.20
C LYS A 4 -14.94 -0.39 -19.21
N LYS A 5 -14.33 -1.28 -19.98
CA LYS A 5 -14.73 -2.68 -20.01
C LYS A 5 -13.59 -3.56 -19.55
N TYR A 6 -13.92 -4.57 -18.78
CA TYR A 6 -12.93 -5.54 -18.27
C TYR A 6 -13.33 -6.93 -18.77
N ASN A 7 -12.35 -7.75 -19.02
CA ASN A 7 -12.60 -9.14 -19.38
C ASN A 7 -12.97 -9.96 -18.16
N ILE A 8 -12.24 -9.75 -17.06
CA ILE A 8 -12.57 -10.38 -15.77
C ILE A 8 -12.40 -9.36 -14.66
N SER A 9 -13.08 -9.61 -13.54
CA SER A 9 -13.17 -8.65 -12.45
C SER A 9 -11.83 -8.27 -11.84
N VAL A 10 -10.86 -9.19 -11.78
CA VAL A 10 -9.56 -8.90 -11.19
C VAL A 10 -8.83 -7.77 -11.90
N GLU A 11 -9.15 -7.54 -13.20
CA GLU A 11 -8.53 -6.44 -13.94
C GLU A 11 -8.87 -5.08 -13.33
N ALA A 12 -10.10 -4.92 -12.83
CA ALA A 12 -10.51 -3.70 -12.16
C ALA A 12 -9.74 -3.51 -10.86
N THR A 13 -9.56 -4.57 -10.11
CA THR A 13 -8.78 -4.54 -8.87
C THR A 13 -7.34 -4.13 -9.16
N LEU A 14 -6.73 -4.74 -10.17
CA LEU A 14 -5.33 -4.46 -10.51
C LEU A 14 -5.10 -3.04 -11.02
N GLU A 15 -6.12 -2.40 -11.57
CA GLU A 15 -5.99 -0.98 -11.93
C GLU A 15 -5.76 -0.11 -10.70
N VAL A 16 -6.35 -0.47 -9.58
CA VAL A 16 -6.22 0.30 -8.34
C VAL A 16 -4.96 -0.08 -7.56
N ILE A 17 -4.72 -1.39 -7.40
CA ILE A 17 -3.65 -1.86 -6.52
C ILE A 17 -2.49 -2.54 -7.25
N GLY A 18 -2.53 -2.60 -8.57
CA GLY A 18 -1.51 -3.29 -9.35
C GLY A 18 -0.19 -2.53 -9.42
N GLY A 19 0.75 -3.14 -10.13
CA GLY A 19 2.10 -2.61 -10.22
C GLY A 19 2.93 -3.04 -9.03
N LYS A 20 4.13 -2.48 -8.93
CA LYS A 20 5.10 -2.92 -7.94
C LYS A 20 4.86 -2.33 -6.54
N TRP A 21 4.31 -1.11 -6.46
CA TRP A 21 4.39 -0.33 -5.23
C TRP A 21 3.06 -0.07 -4.53
N LYS A 22 1.94 -0.04 -5.26
CA LYS A 22 0.66 0.39 -4.66
C LYS A 22 0.19 -0.49 -3.52
N CYS A 23 0.24 -1.82 -3.69
CA CYS A 23 -0.12 -2.75 -2.61
C CYS A 23 0.76 -2.54 -1.38
N VAL A 24 2.06 -2.30 -1.60
CA VAL A 24 3.01 -2.11 -0.50
C VAL A 24 2.65 -0.85 0.28
N ILE A 25 2.38 0.25 -0.42
CA ILE A 25 1.97 1.51 0.21
C ILE A 25 0.71 1.28 1.05
N LEU A 26 -0.30 0.66 0.44
CA LEU A 26 -1.57 0.43 1.12
C LEU A 26 -1.40 -0.45 2.36
N CYS A 27 -0.57 -1.49 2.28
CA CYS A 27 -0.29 -2.35 3.42
C CYS A 27 0.31 -1.56 4.57
N HIS A 28 1.26 -0.66 4.29
CA HIS A 28 1.83 0.18 5.34
C HIS A 28 0.77 1.09 5.96
N LEU A 29 -0.15 1.61 5.15
CA LEU A 29 -1.20 2.50 5.64
C LEU A 29 -2.27 1.77 6.48
N THR A 30 -2.37 0.44 6.37
CA THR A 30 -3.28 -0.31 7.24
C THR A 30 -2.88 -0.20 8.73
N HIS A 31 -1.63 0.16 9.00
CA HIS A 31 -1.12 0.32 10.37
C HIS A 31 -1.23 1.74 10.89
N GLY A 32 -1.87 2.62 10.16
CA GLY A 32 -2.09 4.00 10.57
C GLY A 32 -1.53 5.01 9.57
N LYS A 33 -1.78 6.26 9.88
CA LYS A 33 -1.34 7.37 9.03
C LYS A 33 0.17 7.40 8.91
N LYS A 34 0.65 7.81 7.74
CA LYS A 34 2.08 7.91 7.47
C LYS A 34 2.39 9.19 6.71
N ARG A 35 3.52 9.79 7.03
CA ARG A 35 4.11 10.85 6.22
C ARG A 35 4.88 10.22 5.07
N THR A 36 5.12 11.01 4.03
CA THR A 36 5.93 10.55 2.89
C THR A 36 7.30 10.05 3.35
N SER A 37 7.93 10.75 4.30
CA SER A 37 9.24 10.36 4.83
C SER A 37 9.20 9.01 5.54
N GLU A 38 8.11 8.72 6.24
CA GLU A 38 7.94 7.43 6.91
C GLU A 38 7.77 6.30 5.89
N LEU A 39 6.96 6.54 4.86
CA LEU A 39 6.80 5.57 3.78
C LEU A 39 8.12 5.32 3.05
N LYS A 40 8.89 6.38 2.79
CA LYS A 40 10.19 6.25 2.13
C LYS A 40 11.14 5.39 2.96
N ARG A 41 11.11 5.53 4.27
CA ARG A 41 11.95 4.73 5.17
C ARG A 41 11.54 3.25 5.14
N LEU A 42 10.24 2.98 5.09
CA LEU A 42 9.71 1.61 5.03
C LEU A 42 9.91 0.98 3.64
N MET A 43 10.09 1.80 2.61
CA MET A 43 10.22 1.37 1.23
C MET A 43 11.49 1.96 0.64
N PRO A 44 12.68 1.49 1.10
CA PRO A 44 13.94 2.14 0.72
C PRO A 44 14.26 2.08 -0.78
N ASP A 45 13.68 1.12 -1.49
CA ASP A 45 13.97 0.95 -2.91
C ASP A 45 13.14 1.82 -3.85
N ILE A 46 12.08 2.44 -3.34
CA ILE A 46 11.27 3.34 -4.18
C ILE A 46 11.93 4.72 -4.26
N THR A 47 11.90 5.34 -5.44
CA THR A 47 12.38 6.72 -5.55
C THR A 47 11.33 7.68 -5.03
N GLN A 48 11.77 8.86 -4.59
CA GLN A 48 10.84 9.89 -4.12
C GLN A 48 9.82 10.25 -5.21
N LYS A 49 10.28 10.35 -6.44
CA LYS A 49 9.42 10.67 -7.59
C LYS A 49 8.34 9.60 -7.77
N MET A 50 8.73 8.33 -7.71
CA MET A 50 7.78 7.23 -7.88
C MET A 50 6.79 7.17 -6.72
N LEU A 51 7.27 7.37 -5.48
CA LEU A 51 6.40 7.38 -4.32
C LEU A 51 5.33 8.47 -4.45
N THR A 52 5.75 9.68 -4.83
CA THR A 52 4.82 10.79 -5.03
C THR A 52 3.79 10.46 -6.10
N GLN A 53 4.23 9.85 -7.20
CA GLN A 53 3.34 9.48 -8.29
C GLN A 53 2.32 8.43 -7.85
N GLN A 54 2.78 7.40 -7.14
CA GLN A 54 1.89 6.33 -6.67
C GLN A 54 0.87 6.86 -5.66
N LEU A 55 1.29 7.74 -4.75
CA LEU A 55 0.38 8.34 -3.78
C LEU A 55 -0.68 9.18 -4.48
N ARG A 56 -0.29 9.92 -5.52
CA ARG A 56 -1.25 10.72 -6.28
C ARG A 56 -2.30 9.83 -6.95
N GLU A 57 -1.86 8.73 -7.56
CA GLU A 57 -2.78 7.81 -8.23
C GLU A 57 -3.74 7.14 -7.25
N LEU A 58 -3.23 6.73 -6.10
CA LEU A 58 -4.08 6.13 -5.06
C LEU A 58 -5.11 7.12 -4.51
N GLU A 59 -4.70 8.38 -4.37
CA GLU A 59 -5.61 9.44 -3.95
C GLU A 59 -6.68 9.69 -5.00
N GLU A 60 -6.30 9.74 -6.28
CA GLU A 60 -7.23 9.92 -7.39
C GLU A 60 -8.26 8.78 -7.46
N ASP A 61 -7.83 7.56 -7.15
CA ASP A 61 -8.74 6.40 -7.10
C ASP A 61 -9.59 6.38 -5.83
N GLY A 62 -9.36 7.31 -4.92
CA GLY A 62 -10.18 7.47 -3.73
C GLY A 62 -9.91 6.48 -2.62
N VAL A 63 -8.84 5.69 -2.70
CA VAL A 63 -8.53 4.69 -1.67
C VAL A 63 -7.66 5.21 -0.55
N ILE A 64 -7.04 6.38 -0.73
CA ILE A 64 -6.33 7.06 0.35
C ILE A 64 -6.77 8.53 0.42
N ASN A 65 -6.62 9.09 1.61
CA ASN A 65 -6.83 10.53 1.85
C ASN A 65 -5.47 11.17 2.09
N ARG A 66 -5.30 12.37 1.56
CA ARG A 66 -4.14 13.21 1.81
C ARG A 66 -4.58 14.28 2.81
N ILE A 67 -3.96 14.31 3.97
CA ILE A 67 -4.33 15.22 5.06
C ILE A 67 -3.25 16.29 5.19
N VAL A 68 -3.63 17.53 4.99
CA VAL A 68 -2.71 18.67 5.12
C VAL A 68 -3.01 19.38 6.43
N TYR A 69 -2.01 19.48 7.29
CA TYR A 69 -2.15 20.20 8.56
C TYR A 69 -1.64 21.62 8.41
N ASN A 70 -2.47 22.56 8.81
CA ASN A 70 -2.16 23.99 8.70
C ASN A 70 -1.26 24.41 9.87
N GLN A 71 0.04 24.19 9.70
CA GLN A 71 1.05 24.50 10.71
C GLN A 71 2.35 24.88 10.03
N VAL A 72 3.34 25.30 10.82
CA VAL A 72 4.67 25.68 10.33
C VAL A 72 5.72 24.85 11.08
N PRO A 73 6.52 24.01 10.37
CA PRO A 73 6.43 23.72 8.94
C PRO A 73 5.17 22.92 8.60
N PRO A 74 4.70 22.94 7.36
CA PRO A 74 3.50 22.19 6.99
C PRO A 74 3.71 20.70 7.14
N LYS A 75 2.67 20.01 7.52
CA LYS A 75 2.67 18.57 7.72
C LYS A 75 1.63 17.95 6.80
N VAL A 76 2.01 16.87 6.12
CA VAL A 76 1.11 16.10 5.25
C VAL A 76 1.18 14.65 5.67
N GLU A 77 0.03 14.04 5.87
CA GLU A 77 -0.08 12.62 6.15
C GLU A 77 -1.04 11.95 5.19
N TYR A 78 -0.86 10.66 5.00
CA TYR A 78 -1.73 9.84 4.18
C TYR A 78 -2.35 8.76 5.05
N GLU A 79 -3.59 8.41 4.76
CA GLU A 79 -4.32 7.35 5.46
C GLU A 79 -5.21 6.62 4.46
N LEU A 80 -5.62 5.41 4.79
CA LEU A 80 -6.67 4.74 4.01
C LEU A 80 -7.96 5.54 4.16
N SER A 81 -8.65 5.75 3.04
CA SER A 81 -9.99 6.31 3.09
C SER A 81 -10.96 5.22 3.57
N GLU A 82 -12.21 5.59 3.84
CA GLU A 82 -13.23 4.60 4.15
C GLU A 82 -13.36 3.57 3.03
N TYR A 83 -13.31 4.03 1.79
CA TYR A 83 -13.33 3.14 0.62
C TYR A 83 -12.08 2.26 0.58
N GLY A 84 -10.91 2.84 0.89
CA GLY A 84 -9.65 2.10 0.93
C GLY A 84 -9.63 1.01 1.99
N GLU A 85 -10.33 1.19 3.09
CA GLU A 85 -10.42 0.18 4.14
C GLU A 85 -11.07 -1.10 3.63
N SER A 86 -11.90 -1.01 2.59
CA SER A 86 -12.50 -2.20 1.99
C SER A 86 -11.47 -3.13 1.36
N LEU A 87 -10.24 -2.66 1.15
CA LEU A 87 -9.15 -3.46 0.61
C LEU A 87 -8.37 -4.23 1.68
N GLU A 88 -8.60 -3.96 2.96
CA GLU A 88 -7.79 -4.56 4.04
C GLU A 88 -7.77 -6.09 3.99
N GLY A 89 -8.92 -6.72 3.75
CA GLY A 89 -9.00 -8.17 3.66
C GLY A 89 -8.16 -8.73 2.51
N ILE A 90 -8.19 -8.06 1.36
CA ILE A 90 -7.42 -8.47 0.20
C ILE A 90 -5.93 -8.31 0.48
N LEU A 91 -5.54 -7.19 1.06
CA LEU A 91 -4.14 -6.90 1.38
C LEU A 91 -3.59 -7.91 2.39
N SER A 92 -4.38 -8.23 3.41
CA SER A 92 -4.00 -9.24 4.40
C SER A 92 -3.81 -10.61 3.75
N SER A 93 -4.69 -10.98 2.82
CA SER A 93 -4.58 -12.26 2.11
C SER A 93 -3.33 -12.31 1.24
N LEU A 94 -2.97 -11.19 0.61
CA LEU A 94 -1.75 -11.11 -0.19
C LEU A 94 -0.52 -11.32 0.69
N CYS A 95 -0.49 -10.71 1.87
CA CYS A 95 0.61 -10.88 2.82
C CYS A 95 0.71 -12.34 3.28
N THR A 96 -0.42 -12.96 3.62
CA THR A 96 -0.45 -14.36 4.08
C THR A 96 0.08 -15.29 3.00
N TRP A 97 -0.37 -15.10 1.77
CA TRP A 97 0.10 -15.93 0.67
C TRP A 97 1.61 -15.76 0.48
N GLY A 98 2.09 -14.50 0.54
CA GLY A 98 3.52 -14.19 0.38
C GLY A 98 4.38 -14.86 1.43
N GLU A 99 3.92 -14.87 2.69
CA GLU A 99 4.64 -15.52 3.78
C GLU A 99 4.76 -17.02 3.56
N LYS A 100 3.68 -17.67 3.12
CA LYS A 100 3.68 -19.09 2.81
C LYS A 100 4.64 -19.40 1.66
N HIS A 101 4.67 -18.52 0.67
CA HIS A 101 5.55 -18.65 -0.47
C HIS A 101 7.02 -18.55 -0.03
N ILE A 102 7.33 -17.55 0.81
CA ILE A 102 8.69 -17.36 1.34
C ILE A 102 9.11 -18.60 2.13
N ALA A 103 8.24 -19.11 2.99
CA ALA A 103 8.54 -20.30 3.77
C ALA A 103 8.80 -21.52 2.87
N LYS A 104 8.04 -21.65 1.79
CA LYS A 104 8.20 -22.75 0.84
C LYS A 104 9.54 -22.67 0.09
N VAL A 105 9.90 -21.46 -0.36
CA VAL A 105 11.11 -21.27 -1.19
C VAL A 105 12.38 -21.27 -0.34
N TYR A 106 12.36 -20.63 0.82
CA TYR A 106 13.54 -20.41 1.66
C TYR A 106 13.55 -21.28 2.92
N GLY A 107 12.48 -22.01 3.19
CA GLY A 107 12.38 -22.89 4.35
C GLY A 107 11.99 -22.19 5.66
N ASN A 108 12.04 -20.87 5.69
CA ASN A 108 11.69 -20.07 6.87
C ASN A 108 11.44 -18.63 6.44
N LEU A 109 11.13 -17.76 7.39
CA LEU A 109 10.84 -16.35 7.12
C LEU A 109 12.04 -15.42 7.35
N ASP A 110 13.25 -15.96 7.47
CA ASP A 110 14.43 -15.16 7.80
C ASP A 110 14.79 -14.11 6.76
N VAL A 111 14.34 -14.29 5.51
CA VAL A 111 14.57 -13.30 4.45
C VAL A 111 13.63 -12.11 4.53
N LEU A 112 12.61 -12.20 5.38
CA LEU A 112 11.63 -11.12 5.55
C LEU A 112 12.17 -10.11 6.54
N GLU A 113 12.25 -8.85 6.10
CA GLU A 113 12.67 -7.76 6.98
C GLU A 113 11.68 -7.59 8.12
N GLU A 114 12.19 -7.34 9.32
CA GLU A 114 11.35 -7.07 10.46
C GLU A 114 10.76 -5.66 10.32
N ASN A 115 9.42 -5.58 10.20
CA ASN A 115 8.74 -4.32 10.02
C ASN A 115 7.27 -4.48 10.45
N VAL A 116 6.47 -3.43 10.23
CA VAL A 116 5.07 -3.42 10.66
C VAL A 116 4.23 -4.52 10.03
N LEU A 117 4.59 -5.01 8.84
CA LEU A 117 3.81 -6.06 8.18
C LEU A 117 3.92 -7.40 8.90
N ASN A 118 5.02 -7.64 9.62
CA ASN A 118 5.20 -8.86 10.38
C ASN A 118 4.23 -8.97 11.54
N GLU A 119 3.66 -7.88 11.98
CA GLU A 119 2.70 -7.87 13.07
C GLU A 119 1.42 -8.60 12.73
N HIS A 120 1.12 -8.76 11.44
CA HIS A 120 -0.04 -9.53 11.00
C HIS A 120 0.05 -11.01 11.35
N LEU A 121 1.23 -11.49 11.66
CA LEU A 121 1.47 -12.88 12.00
C LEU A 121 1.14 -13.23 13.44
N LYS A 122 0.94 -12.21 14.24
CA LYS A 122 0.73 -12.38 15.69
C LYS A 122 -0.72 -12.61 16.03
#